data_c5dcea620dd2db87b1c34a4500fca548
#
_entry.id   c5dcea620dd2db87b1c34a4500fca548
#
_cell.length_a   1.000
_cell.length_b   1.000
_cell.length_c   1.000
_cell.angle_alpha   90.00
_cell.angle_beta   90.00
_cell.angle_gamma   90.00
#
_symmetry.space_group_name_H-M   'P 1'
#
loop_
_entity.id
_entity.type
_entity.pdbx_description
1 polymer ?
#
loop_
_entity_poly.entity_id
_entity_poly.type
_entity_poly.pdbx_seq_one_letter_code
_entity_poly.pdbx_strand_id
1 'polypeptide(L)'
;MVKQFVGVMVLALLASFAGAAEIIVFCPGAVRTVVIELAQSFQAATGNTVKLEYGTAGGLQKRAAAGDPADVVIVTASGIDELVKLSKVAAGTRKDVGRVGVGVAVRTGAKMPDISTPEAFKQTMLNAKSVMYADPALGGQSGIHTAQVFQRLGIAEAMKAKTQLRPGAQDGLKEVAAG
;
A
#
# COMPACT_ATOMS: atom_id res chain seq x y z
N MET A 1 36.07 -21.21 -48.27
CA MET A 1 34.98 -21.65 -47.36
C MET A 1 35.20 -21.38 -45.88
N VAL A 2 36.38 -20.99 -45.38
CA VAL A 2 36.66 -20.78 -43.95
C VAL A 2 36.24 -19.38 -43.44
N LYS A 3 36.17 -18.38 -44.29
CA LYS A 3 35.83 -16.99 -43.90
C LYS A 3 34.35 -16.72 -43.56
N GLN A 4 33.41 -17.57 -44.00
CA GLN A 4 31.97 -17.41 -43.71
C GLN A 4 31.53 -18.00 -42.36
N PHE A 5 32.28 -18.91 -41.78
CA PHE A 5 31.95 -19.51 -40.46
C PHE A 5 32.34 -18.66 -39.27
N VAL A 6 33.31 -17.76 -39.42
CA VAL A 6 33.77 -16.87 -38.32
C VAL A 6 32.76 -15.76 -38.03
N GLY A 7 32.04 -15.27 -39.06
CA GLY A 7 31.06 -14.19 -38.92
C GLY A 7 29.79 -14.60 -38.16
N VAL A 8 29.35 -15.86 -38.27
CA VAL A 8 28.15 -16.34 -37.59
C VAL A 8 28.38 -16.63 -36.08
N MET A 9 29.62 -17.02 -35.73
CA MET A 9 29.96 -17.31 -34.34
C MET A 9 30.14 -16.06 -33.47
N VAL A 10 30.52 -14.92 -34.07
CA VAL A 10 30.65 -13.62 -33.34
C VAL A 10 29.29 -13.00 -33.07
N LEU A 11 28.28 -13.21 -33.94
CA LEU A 11 26.93 -12.67 -33.73
C LEU A 11 26.16 -13.41 -32.61
N ALA A 12 26.49 -14.69 -32.37
CA ALA A 12 25.85 -15.48 -31.33
C ALA A 12 26.33 -15.11 -29.89
N LEU A 13 27.49 -14.47 -29.75
CA LEU A 13 28.06 -14.06 -28.45
C LEU A 13 27.54 -12.70 -27.94
N LEU A 14 26.80 -11.94 -28.75
CA LEU A 14 26.23 -10.65 -28.34
C LEU A 14 24.82 -10.74 -27.75
N ALA A 15 24.23 -11.92 -27.66
CA ALA A 15 22.85 -12.13 -27.26
C ALA A 15 22.64 -12.38 -25.75
N SER A 16 23.64 -12.22 -24.88
CA SER A 16 23.54 -12.71 -23.48
C SER A 16 24.02 -11.76 -22.40
N PHE A 17 23.73 -10.47 -22.50
CA PHE A 17 23.82 -9.57 -21.36
C PHE A 17 22.50 -8.80 -21.16
N ALA A 18 21.38 -9.50 -21.04
CA ALA A 18 20.28 -8.99 -20.27
C ALA A 18 20.70 -9.11 -18.78
N GLY A 19 21.49 -8.18 -18.31
CA GLY A 19 21.83 -8.10 -16.87
C GLY A 19 20.54 -8.05 -16.05
N ALA A 20 20.55 -8.69 -14.88
CA ALA A 20 19.43 -8.57 -13.93
C ALA A 20 19.10 -7.11 -13.69
N ALA A 21 17.86 -6.70 -13.97
CA ALA A 21 17.41 -5.33 -13.75
C ALA A 21 16.98 -5.14 -12.29
N GLU A 22 17.24 -3.96 -11.72
CA GLU A 22 16.62 -3.54 -10.46
C GLU A 22 15.28 -2.87 -10.77
N ILE A 23 14.20 -3.35 -10.12
CA ILE A 23 12.84 -2.84 -10.25
C ILE A 23 12.44 -2.17 -8.95
N ILE A 24 12.20 -0.87 -8.99
CA ILE A 24 11.77 -0.08 -7.81
C ILE A 24 10.25 -0.11 -7.71
N VAL A 25 9.74 -0.60 -6.59
CA VAL A 25 8.30 -0.74 -6.33
C VAL A 25 7.88 0.10 -5.14
N PHE A 26 6.99 1.06 -5.34
CA PHE A 26 6.33 1.78 -4.26
C PHE A 26 5.23 0.91 -3.65
N CYS A 27 5.44 0.47 -2.41
CA CYS A 27 4.61 -0.53 -1.73
C CYS A 27 3.97 0.04 -0.46
N PRO A 28 2.64 0.24 -0.43
CA PRO A 28 1.95 0.70 0.77
C PRO A 28 1.89 -0.41 1.84
N GLY A 29 1.93 0.01 3.11
CA GLY A 29 1.96 -0.90 4.26
C GLY A 29 0.81 -1.92 4.29
N ALA A 30 -0.36 -1.55 3.76
CA ALA A 30 -1.56 -2.40 3.76
C ALA A 30 -1.41 -3.71 2.95
N VAL A 31 -0.51 -3.75 1.96
CA VAL A 31 -0.27 -4.93 1.10
C VAL A 31 1.17 -5.47 1.24
N ARG A 32 1.93 -4.94 2.20
CA ARG A 32 3.36 -5.21 2.35
C ARG A 32 3.71 -6.69 2.36
N THR A 33 3.05 -7.49 3.18
CA THR A 33 3.36 -8.91 3.36
C THR A 33 3.20 -9.67 2.03
N VAL A 34 2.08 -9.48 1.36
CA VAL A 34 1.80 -10.14 0.07
C VAL A 34 2.80 -9.69 -1.00
N VAL A 35 3.13 -8.39 -1.06
CA VAL A 35 4.08 -7.88 -2.07
C VAL A 35 5.50 -8.40 -1.82
N ILE A 36 5.93 -8.59 -0.57
CA ILE A 36 7.23 -9.20 -0.25
C ILE A 36 7.29 -10.63 -0.82
N GLU A 37 6.28 -11.46 -0.58
CA GLU A 37 6.23 -12.85 -1.07
C GLU A 37 6.22 -12.90 -2.61
N LEU A 38 5.44 -12.03 -3.24
CA LEU A 38 5.40 -11.93 -4.71
C LEU A 38 6.74 -11.46 -5.29
N ALA A 39 7.39 -10.48 -4.66
CA ALA A 39 8.70 -9.98 -5.08
C ALA A 39 9.76 -11.09 -5.02
N GLN A 40 9.78 -11.87 -3.94
CA GLN A 40 10.70 -13.01 -3.80
C GLN A 40 10.47 -14.06 -4.92
N SER A 41 9.21 -14.40 -5.18
CA SER A 41 8.85 -15.34 -6.24
C SER A 41 9.24 -14.82 -7.63
N PHE A 42 9.02 -13.53 -7.89
CA PHE A 42 9.40 -12.89 -9.14
C PHE A 42 10.93 -12.85 -9.32
N GLN A 43 11.68 -12.49 -8.28
CA GLN A 43 13.15 -12.50 -8.32
C GLN A 43 13.70 -13.89 -8.63
N ALA A 44 13.15 -14.93 -7.97
CA ALA A 44 13.56 -16.31 -8.22
C ALA A 44 13.26 -16.77 -9.66
N ALA A 45 12.15 -16.33 -10.24
CA ALA A 45 11.72 -16.72 -11.59
C ALA A 45 12.45 -15.99 -12.70
N THR A 46 12.89 -14.74 -12.46
CA THR A 46 13.40 -13.84 -13.53
C THR A 46 14.87 -13.47 -13.39
N GLY A 47 15.46 -13.67 -12.20
CA GLY A 47 16.80 -13.18 -11.88
C GLY A 47 16.88 -11.66 -11.64
N ASN A 48 15.79 -10.91 -11.81
CA ASN A 48 15.75 -9.48 -11.52
C ASN A 48 15.73 -9.20 -10.01
N THR A 49 16.18 -8.03 -9.60
CA THR A 49 16.11 -7.57 -8.21
C THR A 49 14.89 -6.67 -8.02
N VAL A 50 14.14 -6.84 -6.93
CA VAL A 50 13.03 -5.96 -6.58
C VAL A 50 13.37 -5.16 -5.33
N LYS A 51 13.42 -3.84 -5.46
CA LYS A 51 13.60 -2.90 -4.37
C LYS A 51 12.24 -2.36 -3.92
N LEU A 52 11.82 -2.71 -2.70
CA LEU A 52 10.55 -2.24 -2.15
C LEU A 52 10.76 -0.95 -1.33
N GLU A 53 10.08 0.12 -1.72
CA GLU A 53 10.05 1.38 -0.98
C GLU A 53 8.69 1.55 -0.31
N TYR A 54 8.70 1.69 1.01
CA TYR A 54 7.49 1.66 1.82
C TYR A 54 6.98 3.04 2.18
N GLY A 55 5.64 3.16 2.33
CA GLY A 55 4.98 4.37 2.77
C GLY A 55 3.48 4.20 2.93
N THR A 56 2.76 5.29 3.20
CA THR A 56 1.30 5.33 3.05
C THR A 56 0.96 5.41 1.56
N ALA A 57 -0.20 4.90 1.15
CA ALA A 57 -0.61 4.95 -0.25
C ALA A 57 -0.66 6.40 -0.78
N GLY A 58 -1.16 7.36 0.02
CA GLY A 58 -1.17 8.78 -0.35
C GLY A 58 0.22 9.42 -0.36
N GLY A 59 1.12 9.01 0.55
CA GLY A 59 2.50 9.48 0.56
C GLY A 59 3.26 9.01 -0.69
N LEU A 60 3.12 7.74 -1.05
CA LEU A 60 3.73 7.16 -2.25
C LEU A 60 3.14 7.78 -3.53
N GLN A 61 1.82 8.05 -3.55
CA GLN A 61 1.19 8.77 -4.66
C GLN A 61 1.79 10.17 -4.85
N LYS A 62 1.99 10.92 -3.76
CA LYS A 62 2.63 12.25 -3.81
C LYS A 62 4.05 12.17 -4.34
N ARG A 63 4.84 11.20 -3.90
CA ARG A 63 6.20 10.96 -4.39
C ARG A 63 6.21 10.65 -5.89
N ALA A 64 5.36 9.74 -6.35
CA ALA A 64 5.23 9.42 -7.77
C ALA A 64 4.78 10.65 -8.60
N ALA A 65 3.85 11.46 -8.09
CA ALA A 65 3.43 12.71 -8.72
C ALA A 65 4.57 13.73 -8.81
N ALA A 66 5.42 13.81 -7.80
CA ALA A 66 6.62 14.66 -7.79
C ALA A 66 7.71 14.17 -8.77
N GLY A 67 7.66 12.91 -9.20
CA GLY A 67 8.60 12.33 -10.15
C GLY A 67 9.72 11.52 -9.51
N ASP A 68 9.55 11.10 -8.25
CA ASP A 68 10.48 10.13 -7.63
C ASP A 68 10.51 8.86 -8.49
N PRO A 69 11.68 8.27 -8.70
CA PRO A 69 11.83 7.11 -9.56
C PRO A 69 11.12 5.90 -8.98
N ALA A 70 10.24 5.29 -9.78
CA ALA A 70 9.60 4.01 -9.49
C ALA A 70 9.18 3.34 -10.80
N ASP A 71 9.42 2.05 -10.93
CA ASP A 71 8.97 1.26 -12.08
C ASP A 71 7.54 0.76 -11.89
N VAL A 72 7.15 0.50 -10.62
CA VAL A 72 5.81 0.05 -10.24
C VAL A 72 5.30 0.87 -9.06
N VAL A 73 4.08 1.39 -9.17
CA VAL A 73 3.43 2.14 -8.09
C VAL A 73 2.16 1.41 -7.65
N ILE A 74 2.10 0.99 -6.39
CA ILE A 74 0.92 0.37 -5.78
C ILE A 74 0.24 1.42 -4.90
N VAL A 75 -0.92 1.89 -5.33
CA VAL A 75 -1.74 2.87 -4.60
C VAL A 75 -3.23 2.56 -4.83
N THR A 76 -4.12 3.42 -4.36
CA THR A 76 -5.55 3.25 -4.61
C THR A 76 -5.90 3.42 -6.09
N ALA A 77 -7.04 2.86 -6.52
CA ALA A 77 -7.53 3.01 -7.88
C ALA A 77 -7.60 4.48 -8.31
N SER A 78 -8.20 5.35 -7.48
CA SER A 78 -8.27 6.79 -7.72
C SER A 78 -6.88 7.45 -7.79
N GLY A 79 -5.93 6.98 -6.98
CA GLY A 79 -4.54 7.45 -7.02
C GLY A 79 -3.85 7.13 -8.33
N ILE A 80 -4.05 5.93 -8.88
CA ILE A 80 -3.54 5.57 -10.22
C ILE A 80 -4.19 6.44 -11.30
N ASP A 81 -5.51 6.64 -11.24
CA ASP A 81 -6.22 7.47 -12.23
C ASP A 81 -5.70 8.92 -12.25
N GLU A 82 -5.35 9.47 -11.08
CA GLU A 82 -4.70 10.78 -11.00
C GLU A 82 -3.27 10.78 -11.56
N LEU A 83 -2.46 9.77 -11.25
CA LEU A 83 -1.10 9.66 -11.77
C LEU A 83 -1.09 9.50 -13.30
N VAL A 84 -2.08 8.80 -13.87
CA VAL A 84 -2.28 8.73 -15.34
C VAL A 84 -2.60 10.11 -15.92
N LYS A 85 -3.51 10.89 -15.29
CA LYS A 85 -3.81 12.27 -15.73
C LYS A 85 -2.59 13.18 -15.70
N LEU A 86 -1.70 12.97 -14.72
CA LEU A 86 -0.43 13.70 -14.60
C LEU A 86 0.68 13.13 -15.50
N SER A 87 0.39 12.14 -16.34
CA SER A 87 1.36 11.45 -17.20
C SER A 87 2.55 10.85 -16.42
N LYS A 88 2.33 10.46 -15.17
CA LYS A 88 3.34 9.82 -14.30
C LYS A 88 3.25 8.29 -14.34
N VAL A 89 2.13 7.75 -14.80
CA VAL A 89 1.88 6.33 -15.03
C VAL A 89 1.34 6.16 -16.44
N ALA A 90 1.85 5.19 -17.16
CA ALA A 90 1.43 4.91 -18.53
C ALA A 90 -0.05 4.49 -18.57
N ALA A 91 -0.82 5.10 -19.46
CA ALA A 91 -2.22 4.77 -19.66
C ALA A 91 -2.39 3.29 -20.07
N GLY A 92 -3.43 2.64 -19.52
CA GLY A 92 -3.73 1.24 -19.84
C GLY A 92 -2.90 0.19 -19.08
N THR A 93 -1.92 0.60 -18.27
CA THR A 93 -1.09 -0.32 -17.49
C THR A 93 -1.65 -0.66 -16.11
N ARG A 94 -2.73 0.03 -15.69
CA ARG A 94 -3.39 -0.25 -14.40
C ARG A 94 -3.89 -1.69 -14.31
N LYS A 95 -3.54 -2.35 -13.19
CA LYS A 95 -4.08 -3.66 -12.80
C LYS A 95 -4.53 -3.59 -11.35
N ASP A 96 -5.73 -4.06 -11.06
CA ASP A 96 -6.21 -4.19 -9.69
C ASP A 96 -5.62 -5.46 -9.07
N VAL A 97 -4.82 -5.29 -8.02
CA VAL A 97 -4.08 -6.39 -7.38
C VAL A 97 -4.80 -6.99 -6.18
N GLY A 98 -5.79 -6.29 -5.62
CA GLY A 98 -6.56 -6.79 -4.49
C GLY A 98 -7.42 -5.73 -3.82
N ARG A 99 -8.12 -6.15 -2.76
CA ARG A 99 -8.91 -5.28 -1.88
C ARG A 99 -8.46 -5.47 -0.44
N VAL A 100 -8.43 -4.39 0.33
CA VAL A 100 -8.07 -4.40 1.74
C VAL A 100 -9.24 -3.87 2.55
N GLY A 101 -9.67 -4.63 3.56
CA GLY A 101 -10.68 -4.19 4.53
C GLY A 101 -10.04 -3.44 5.69
N VAL A 102 -10.82 -2.58 6.35
CA VAL A 102 -10.46 -1.97 7.63
C VAL A 102 -11.13 -2.77 8.75
N GLY A 103 -10.34 -3.26 9.69
CA GLY A 103 -10.82 -4.01 10.85
C GLY A 103 -10.69 -3.19 12.13
N VAL A 104 -11.34 -3.65 13.19
CA VAL A 104 -11.21 -3.13 14.55
C VAL A 104 -10.41 -4.12 15.39
N ALA A 105 -9.35 -3.66 16.00
CA ALA A 105 -8.57 -4.43 16.96
C ALA A 105 -8.81 -3.90 18.37
N VAL A 106 -8.85 -4.81 19.34
CA VAL A 106 -8.91 -4.51 20.76
C VAL A 106 -7.79 -5.26 21.49
N ARG A 107 -7.44 -4.81 22.69
CA ARG A 107 -6.42 -5.46 23.51
C ARG A 107 -6.78 -6.93 23.77
N THR A 108 -5.79 -7.79 23.83
CA THR A 108 -5.95 -9.19 24.20
C THR A 108 -6.68 -9.32 25.56
N GLY A 109 -7.69 -10.18 25.61
CA GLY A 109 -8.53 -10.38 26.78
C GLY A 109 -9.68 -9.37 26.96
N ALA A 110 -9.74 -8.30 26.15
CA ALA A 110 -10.90 -7.42 26.15
C ALA A 110 -12.09 -8.09 25.45
N LYS A 111 -13.30 -7.71 25.89
CA LYS A 111 -14.53 -8.18 25.22
C LYS A 111 -14.53 -7.71 23.76
N MET A 112 -14.76 -8.63 22.84
CA MET A 112 -14.92 -8.29 21.43
C MET A 112 -16.11 -7.35 21.25
N PRO A 113 -15.90 -6.21 20.56
CA PRO A 113 -17.00 -5.28 20.27
C PRO A 113 -17.92 -5.83 19.21
N ASP A 114 -19.20 -5.51 19.30
CA ASP A 114 -20.15 -5.75 18.24
C ASP A 114 -20.00 -4.66 17.16
N ILE A 115 -19.63 -5.07 15.96
CA ILE A 115 -19.50 -4.22 14.78
C ILE A 115 -20.24 -4.83 13.57
N SER A 116 -21.21 -5.70 13.84
CA SER A 116 -21.93 -6.47 12.81
C SER A 116 -22.84 -5.60 11.95
N THR A 117 -23.27 -4.46 12.47
CA THR A 117 -24.09 -3.49 11.76
C THR A 117 -23.55 -2.08 11.88
N PRO A 118 -23.90 -1.14 10.99
CA PRO A 118 -23.51 0.27 11.11
C PRO A 118 -23.89 0.89 12.46
N GLU A 119 -25.08 0.54 12.99
CA GLU A 119 -25.52 1.06 14.29
C GLU A 119 -24.73 0.44 15.46
N ALA A 120 -24.48 -0.87 15.45
CA ALA A 120 -23.65 -1.53 16.44
C ALA A 120 -22.21 -0.97 16.45
N PHE A 121 -21.63 -0.74 15.24
CA PHE A 121 -20.35 -0.08 15.10
C PHE A 121 -20.38 1.33 15.69
N LYS A 122 -21.41 2.14 15.38
CA LYS A 122 -21.59 3.49 15.92
C LYS A 122 -21.60 3.48 17.44
N GLN A 123 -22.41 2.62 18.06
CA GLN A 123 -22.49 2.50 19.52
C GLN A 123 -21.15 2.04 20.11
N THR A 124 -20.46 1.11 19.49
CA THR A 124 -19.13 0.67 19.90
C THR A 124 -18.14 1.83 19.91
N MET A 125 -18.12 2.66 18.87
CA MET A 125 -17.23 3.82 18.81
C MET A 125 -17.58 4.88 19.84
N LEU A 126 -18.87 5.18 20.03
CA LEU A 126 -19.33 6.13 21.04
C LEU A 126 -19.03 5.69 22.46
N ASN A 127 -19.03 4.39 22.75
CA ASN A 127 -18.74 3.83 24.06
C ASN A 127 -17.24 3.62 24.32
N ALA A 128 -16.40 3.64 23.28
CA ALA A 128 -14.96 3.52 23.42
C ALA A 128 -14.38 4.69 24.24
N LYS A 129 -13.39 4.41 25.12
CA LYS A 129 -12.64 5.45 25.84
C LYS A 129 -11.74 6.24 24.89
N SER A 130 -11.08 5.55 23.99
CA SER A 130 -10.23 6.12 22.94
C SER A 130 -10.27 5.24 21.69
N VAL A 131 -10.00 5.85 20.53
CA VAL A 131 -9.89 5.17 19.24
C VAL A 131 -8.63 5.66 18.55
N MET A 132 -7.80 4.73 18.06
CA MET A 132 -6.59 5.04 17.30
C MET A 132 -6.74 4.61 15.86
N TYR A 133 -6.29 5.45 14.93
CA TYR A 133 -6.19 5.11 13.51
C TYR A 133 -5.13 5.97 12.80
N ALA A 134 -4.77 5.58 11.58
CA ALA A 134 -3.77 6.30 10.80
C ALA A 134 -4.23 7.72 10.49
N ASP A 135 -3.31 8.68 10.58
CA ASP A 135 -3.60 10.09 10.30
C ASP A 135 -4.01 10.28 8.83
N PRO A 136 -5.24 10.76 8.57
CA PRO A 136 -5.69 11.08 7.21
C PRO A 136 -4.81 12.11 6.50
N ALA A 137 -4.25 13.08 7.24
CA ALA A 137 -3.42 14.14 6.69
C ALA A 137 -2.11 13.63 6.10
N LEU A 138 -1.61 12.48 6.60
CA LEU A 138 -0.44 11.79 6.10
C LEU A 138 -0.75 10.81 4.95
N GLY A 139 -1.99 10.81 4.43
CA GLY A 139 -2.42 9.92 3.35
C GLY A 139 -2.64 8.47 3.78
N GLY A 140 -2.89 8.23 5.07
CA GLY A 140 -3.26 6.93 5.61
C GLY A 140 -4.67 6.52 5.16
N GLN A 141 -4.77 5.61 4.20
CA GLN A 141 -6.06 5.24 3.58
C GLN A 141 -7.07 4.66 4.58
N SER A 142 -6.64 3.86 5.55
CA SER A 142 -7.50 3.38 6.63
C SER A 142 -8.05 4.54 7.46
N GLY A 143 -7.23 5.55 7.74
CA GLY A 143 -7.64 6.75 8.47
C GLY A 143 -8.63 7.60 7.69
N ILE A 144 -8.36 7.85 6.41
CA ILE A 144 -9.29 8.58 5.52
C ILE A 144 -10.65 7.87 5.49
N HIS A 145 -10.64 6.54 5.32
CA HIS A 145 -11.87 5.75 5.33
C HIS A 145 -12.59 5.81 6.68
N THR A 146 -11.88 5.66 7.79
CA THR A 146 -12.46 5.73 9.15
C THR A 146 -13.10 7.09 9.40
N ALA A 147 -12.42 8.20 9.05
CA ALA A 147 -12.97 9.54 9.19
C ALA A 147 -14.25 9.72 8.37
N GLN A 148 -14.28 9.22 7.12
CA GLN A 148 -15.49 9.24 6.28
C GLN A 148 -16.63 8.38 6.86
N VAL A 149 -16.33 7.24 7.49
CA VAL A 149 -17.34 6.42 8.19
C VAL A 149 -17.92 7.20 9.36
N PHE A 150 -17.10 7.85 10.18
CA PHE A 150 -17.58 8.68 11.29
C PHE A 150 -18.48 9.83 10.81
N GLN A 151 -18.13 10.47 9.70
CA GLN A 151 -18.98 11.50 9.09
C GLN A 151 -20.34 10.93 8.66
N ARG A 152 -20.34 9.80 7.92
CA ARG A 152 -21.58 9.16 7.45
C ARG A 152 -22.49 8.70 8.59
N LEU A 153 -21.92 8.27 9.72
CA LEU A 153 -22.66 7.84 10.91
C LEU A 153 -23.07 9.02 11.81
N GLY A 154 -22.65 10.26 11.49
CA GLY A 154 -22.99 11.45 12.27
C GLY A 154 -22.30 11.52 13.63
N ILE A 155 -21.14 10.85 13.81
CA ILE A 155 -20.40 10.79 15.07
C ILE A 155 -19.05 11.51 15.01
N ALA A 156 -18.68 12.12 13.90
CA ALA A 156 -17.36 12.73 13.70
C ALA A 156 -16.99 13.71 14.83
N GLU A 157 -17.90 14.58 15.25
CA GLU A 157 -17.66 15.54 16.34
C GLU A 157 -17.42 14.84 17.68
N ALA A 158 -18.27 13.87 18.03
CA ALA A 158 -18.14 13.12 19.28
C ALA A 158 -16.83 12.32 19.32
N MET A 159 -16.31 11.89 18.19
CA MET A 159 -15.06 11.14 18.12
C MET A 159 -13.81 12.01 18.23
N LYS A 160 -13.87 13.31 17.96
CA LYS A 160 -12.68 14.19 18.03
C LYS A 160 -11.95 14.10 19.35
N ALA A 161 -12.66 14.17 20.46
CA ALA A 161 -12.09 14.13 21.82
C ALA A 161 -11.50 12.76 22.20
N LYS A 162 -11.87 11.71 21.47
CA LYS A 162 -11.46 10.31 21.73
C LYS A 162 -10.43 9.79 20.73
N THR A 163 -10.21 10.51 19.64
CA THR A 163 -9.35 10.07 18.54
C THR A 163 -7.89 10.36 18.84
N GLN A 164 -7.06 9.35 18.67
CA GLN A 164 -5.62 9.45 18.67
C GLN A 164 -5.09 9.06 17.28
N LEU A 165 -4.54 10.03 16.57
CA LEU A 165 -3.97 9.80 15.24
C LEU A 165 -2.54 9.26 15.35
N ARG A 166 -2.17 8.36 14.46
CA ARG A 166 -0.82 7.77 14.34
C ARG A 166 -0.33 7.88 12.90
N PRO A 167 0.99 7.94 12.68
CA PRO A 167 1.54 7.99 11.32
C PRO A 167 1.11 6.80 10.46
N GLY A 168 0.95 5.61 11.06
CA GLY A 168 0.49 4.40 10.41
C GLY A 168 -0.43 3.57 11.29
N ALA A 169 -1.25 2.72 10.68
CA ALA A 169 -2.15 1.83 11.44
C ALA A 169 -1.38 0.83 12.32
N GLN A 170 -0.18 0.40 11.90
CA GLN A 170 0.65 -0.53 12.67
C GLN A 170 1.17 0.07 13.99
N ASP A 171 1.37 1.38 14.03
CA ASP A 171 1.83 2.06 15.25
C ASP A 171 0.74 2.01 16.34
N GLY A 172 -0.52 2.28 15.95
CA GLY A 172 -1.66 2.13 16.84
C GLY A 172 -1.87 0.68 17.32
N LEU A 173 -1.65 -0.32 16.44
CA LEU A 173 -1.77 -1.73 16.84
C LEU A 173 -0.76 -2.14 17.90
N LYS A 174 0.48 -1.64 17.85
CA LYS A 174 1.49 -1.89 18.88
C LYS A 174 1.06 -1.33 20.23
N GLU A 175 0.51 -0.12 20.26
CA GLU A 175 0.02 0.51 21.49
C GLU A 175 -1.19 -0.24 22.07
N VAL A 176 -2.15 -0.66 21.22
CA VAL A 176 -3.28 -1.47 21.65
C VAL A 176 -2.83 -2.81 22.23
N ALA A 177 -1.78 -3.42 21.67
CA ALA A 177 -1.24 -4.68 22.18
C ALA A 177 -0.50 -4.51 23.51
N ALA A 178 0.14 -3.36 23.75
CA ALA A 178 0.86 -3.07 24.98
C ALA A 178 -0.05 -2.72 26.16
N GLY A 179 -1.31 -2.32 25.93
CA GLY A 179 -2.31 -1.93 26.97
C GLY A 179 -2.42 -0.45 27.15
#